data_61b07eb27b24d11fa95ac5ec82bf27b1
#
_entry.id   61b07eb27b24d11fa95ac5ec82bf27b1
#
_cell.length_a   1.000
_cell.length_b   1.000
_cell.length_c   1.000
_cell.angle_alpha   90.00
_cell.angle_beta   90.00
_cell.angle_gamma   90.00
#
_symmetry.space_group_name_H-M   'P 1'
#
loop_
_entity.id
_entity.type
_entity.pdbx_description
1 polymer ?
#
loop_
_entity_poly.entity_id
_entity_poly.type
_entity_poly.pdbx_seq_one_letter_code
_entity_poly.pdbx_strand_id
1 'polypeptide(L)'
;MVIDREGATSAVILRFTAGKPVEFPAEFVKEIGEKAGLTILHHKDRVMKLFPVASDNIYLLRIEISDLSRNFLKQLNYAFNDAKLSDIIFTTGVCLRGEKCYYECYFVPDQLVVSLDELEDSLKMIDGVSRVVLRKVE
;
A
#
# COMPACT_ATOMS: atom_id res chain seq x y z
N MET A 1 31.33 -1.91 1.58
CA MET A 1 30.26 -2.20 0.61
C MET A 1 30.29 -1.12 -0.47
N VAL A 2 30.47 -1.52 -1.71
CA VAL A 2 30.49 -0.60 -2.85
C VAL A 2 29.18 -0.73 -3.60
N ILE A 3 28.48 0.40 -3.77
CA ILE A 3 27.25 0.45 -4.58
C ILE A 3 27.64 0.93 -5.97
N ASP A 4 27.39 0.07 -6.96
CA ASP A 4 27.58 0.43 -8.37
C ASP A 4 26.46 1.40 -8.78
N ARG A 5 26.87 2.54 -9.36
CA ARG A 5 25.94 3.59 -9.78
C ARG A 5 25.92 3.83 -11.29
N GLU A 6 26.60 3.00 -12.05
CA GLU A 6 26.63 3.15 -13.51
C GLU A 6 25.32 2.73 -14.17
N GLY A 7 24.58 1.81 -13.54
CA GLY A 7 23.30 1.31 -14.04
C GLY A 7 22.10 1.95 -13.36
N ALA A 8 20.93 1.51 -13.76
CA ALA A 8 19.66 1.90 -13.14
C ALA A 8 19.43 1.26 -11.78
N THR A 9 20.11 0.16 -11.50
CA THR A 9 19.97 -0.60 -10.26
C THR A 9 21.31 -1.01 -9.71
N SER A 10 21.36 -1.22 -8.41
CA SER A 10 22.45 -1.88 -7.71
C SER A 10 21.90 -3.03 -6.88
N ALA A 11 22.75 -3.99 -6.57
CA ALA A 11 22.36 -5.12 -5.74
C ALA A 11 23.35 -5.30 -4.60
N VAL A 12 22.81 -5.58 -3.41
CA VAL A 12 23.59 -5.91 -2.23
C VAL A 12 23.01 -7.15 -1.58
N ILE A 13 23.83 -7.91 -0.89
CA ILE A 13 23.36 -9.01 -0.07
C ILE A 13 23.28 -8.53 1.37
N LEU A 14 22.09 -8.50 1.92
CA LEU A 14 21.86 -8.17 3.32
C LEU A 14 21.66 -9.48 4.08
N ARG A 15 22.30 -9.57 5.24
CA ARG A 15 22.12 -10.72 6.13
C ARG A 15 21.21 -10.31 7.27
N PHE A 16 20.23 -11.12 7.58
CA PHE A 16 19.27 -10.81 8.65
C PHE A 16 18.95 -12.04 9.47
N THR A 17 18.59 -11.79 10.72
CA THR A 17 18.17 -12.79 11.70
C THR A 17 16.82 -12.35 12.27
N ALA A 18 15.90 -13.30 12.41
CA ALA A 18 14.57 -13.02 12.96
C ALA A 18 14.67 -12.28 14.30
N GLY A 19 13.90 -11.22 14.44
CA GLY A 19 13.85 -10.40 15.65
C GLY A 19 14.99 -9.42 15.82
N LYS A 20 15.92 -9.32 14.86
CA LYS A 20 17.04 -8.36 14.89
C LYS A 20 16.93 -7.33 13.78
N PRO A 21 17.41 -6.10 14.02
CA PRO A 21 17.43 -5.06 12.99
C PRO A 21 18.27 -5.46 11.78
N VAL A 22 17.90 -4.90 10.63
CA VAL A 22 18.64 -5.01 9.38
C VAL A 22 19.21 -3.64 9.05
N GLU A 23 20.51 -3.59 8.70
CA GLU A 23 21.15 -2.37 8.27
C GLU A 23 21.14 -2.27 6.74
N PHE A 24 20.68 -1.13 6.24
CA PHE A 24 20.73 -0.81 4.82
C PHE A 24 22.00 -0.04 4.50
N PRO A 25 22.48 -0.08 3.24
CA PRO A 25 23.67 0.68 2.84
C PRO A 25 23.50 2.18 3.14
N ALA A 26 24.44 2.75 3.90
CA ALA A 26 24.35 4.13 4.37
C ALA A 26 24.26 5.13 3.22
N GLU A 27 24.98 4.92 2.13
CA GLU A 27 24.96 5.80 0.96
C GLU A 27 23.60 5.81 0.28
N PHE A 28 22.96 4.64 0.19
CA PHE A 28 21.63 4.53 -0.41
C PHE A 28 20.57 5.19 0.47
N VAL A 29 20.66 5.03 1.78
CA VAL A 29 19.76 5.70 2.73
C VAL A 29 19.87 7.22 2.61
N LYS A 30 21.06 7.74 2.44
CA LYS A 30 21.28 9.18 2.20
C LYS A 30 20.66 9.65 0.89
N GLU A 31 20.75 8.85 -0.17
CA GLU A 31 20.12 9.18 -1.46
C GLU A 31 18.61 9.23 -1.38
N ILE A 32 18.00 8.32 -0.62
CA ILE A 32 16.55 8.31 -0.40
C ILE A 32 16.09 9.63 0.22
N GLY A 33 16.87 10.19 1.16
CA GLY A 33 16.57 11.49 1.76
C GLY A 33 15.43 11.47 2.76
N GLU A 34 14.77 10.35 2.97
CA GLU A 34 13.67 10.20 3.92
C GLU A 34 14.10 9.35 5.11
N LYS A 35 13.40 9.49 6.24
CA LYS A 35 13.72 8.78 7.48
C LYS A 35 12.85 7.57 7.74
N ALA A 36 11.82 7.39 6.94
CA ALA A 36 10.88 6.29 7.06
C ALA A 36 10.54 5.71 5.70
N GLY A 37 10.11 4.48 5.69
CA GLY A 37 9.68 3.80 4.49
C GLY A 37 8.46 2.92 4.76
N LEU A 38 7.44 3.06 3.94
CA LEU A 38 6.35 2.10 3.91
C LEU A 38 6.89 0.80 3.32
N THR A 39 6.90 -0.26 4.11
CA THR A 39 7.42 -1.55 3.67
C THR A 39 6.27 -2.52 3.46
N ILE A 40 6.06 -2.88 2.20
CA ILE A 40 5.01 -3.82 1.80
C ILE A 40 5.60 -5.23 1.81
N LEU A 41 4.99 -6.10 2.60
CA LEU A 41 5.43 -7.48 2.76
C LEU A 41 4.52 -8.41 1.94
N HIS A 42 5.03 -8.91 0.83
CA HIS A 42 4.30 -9.87 -0.02
C HIS A 42 4.54 -11.28 0.48
N HIS A 43 3.63 -11.79 1.29
CA HIS A 43 3.80 -13.07 1.99
C HIS A 43 3.93 -14.26 1.04
N LYS A 44 3.10 -14.31 0.02
CA LYS A 44 3.10 -15.41 -0.96
C LYS A 44 4.41 -15.50 -1.72
N ASP A 45 4.86 -14.37 -2.22
CA ASP A 45 6.06 -14.30 -3.07
C ASP A 45 7.35 -14.12 -2.25
N ARG A 46 7.23 -13.87 -0.96
CA ARG A 46 8.34 -13.61 -0.04
C ARG A 46 9.23 -12.48 -0.53
N VAL A 47 8.58 -11.38 -0.90
CA VAL A 47 9.23 -10.17 -1.42
C VAL A 47 8.84 -8.99 -0.56
N MET A 48 9.75 -8.06 -0.37
CA MET A 48 9.50 -6.77 0.27
C MET A 48 9.70 -5.66 -0.75
N LYS A 49 8.84 -4.63 -0.66
CA LYS A 49 9.02 -3.37 -1.38
C LYS A 49 8.99 -2.24 -0.37
N LEU A 50 10.01 -1.40 -0.39
CA LEU A 50 10.09 -0.24 0.50
C LEU A 50 9.91 1.03 -0.32
N PHE A 51 8.92 1.84 0.10
CA PHE A 51 8.64 3.15 -0.49
C PHE A 51 9.02 4.23 0.52
N PRO A 52 10.02 5.08 0.23
CA PRO A 52 10.36 6.19 1.11
C PRO A 52 9.17 7.11 1.27
N VAL A 53 8.88 7.54 2.49
CA VAL A 53 7.74 8.39 2.79
C VAL A 53 8.14 9.55 3.69
N ALA A 54 7.57 10.73 3.42
CA ALA A 54 7.76 11.91 4.25
C ALA A 54 6.83 11.89 5.47
N SER A 55 5.68 11.26 5.36
CA SER A 55 4.69 11.12 6.43
C SER A 55 4.56 9.67 6.85
N ASP A 56 4.46 9.44 8.15
CA ASP A 56 4.16 8.12 8.72
C ASP A 56 2.66 7.93 8.98
N ASN A 57 1.84 8.95 8.67
CA ASN A 57 0.38 8.86 8.79
C ASN A 57 -0.20 8.15 7.58
N ILE A 58 -0.02 6.84 7.53
CA ILE A 58 -0.40 5.99 6.40
C ILE A 58 -1.45 5.00 6.84
N TYR A 59 -2.47 4.83 5.99
CA TYR A 59 -3.57 3.90 6.23
C TYR A 59 -3.60 2.81 5.17
N LEU A 60 -3.96 1.61 5.62
CA LEU A 60 -4.34 0.50 4.75
C LEU A 60 -5.85 0.52 4.56
N LEU A 61 -6.26 0.51 3.31
CA LEU A 61 -7.63 0.21 2.91
C LEU A 61 -7.63 -1.16 2.24
N ARG A 62 -8.38 -2.10 2.79
CA ARG A 62 -8.60 -3.41 2.16
C ARG A 62 -10.07 -3.59 1.90
N ILE A 63 -10.41 -3.88 0.65
CA ILE A 63 -11.77 -4.15 0.22
C ILE A 63 -11.86 -5.61 -0.19
N GLU A 64 -12.73 -6.35 0.47
CA GLU A 64 -13.05 -7.72 0.10
C GLU A 64 -14.23 -7.69 -0.86
N ILE A 65 -14.04 -8.30 -2.02
CA ILE A 65 -14.97 -8.20 -3.15
C ILE A 65 -15.53 -9.58 -3.43
N SER A 66 -16.85 -9.73 -3.31
CA SER A 66 -17.55 -10.98 -3.63
C SER A 66 -17.94 -11.06 -5.11
N ASP A 67 -18.08 -9.91 -5.77
CA ASP A 67 -18.43 -9.83 -7.19
C ASP A 67 -17.62 -8.73 -7.86
N LEU A 68 -16.52 -9.13 -8.51
CA LEU A 68 -15.66 -8.22 -9.25
C LEU A 68 -16.25 -7.97 -10.64
N SER A 69 -16.86 -6.81 -10.84
CA SER A 69 -17.46 -6.40 -12.10
C SER A 69 -16.87 -5.05 -12.56
N ARG A 70 -17.16 -4.69 -13.82
CA ARG A 70 -16.82 -3.35 -14.33
C ARG A 70 -17.52 -2.26 -13.52
N ASN A 71 -18.75 -2.54 -13.08
CA ASN A 71 -19.50 -1.60 -12.27
C ASN A 71 -18.84 -1.36 -10.91
N PHE A 72 -18.27 -2.39 -10.30
CA PHE A 72 -17.47 -2.25 -9.06
C PHE A 72 -16.32 -1.27 -9.25
N LEU A 73 -15.50 -1.47 -10.27
CA LEU A 73 -14.35 -0.60 -10.54
C LEU A 73 -14.76 0.84 -10.79
N LYS A 74 -15.87 1.03 -11.50
CA LYS A 74 -16.42 2.35 -11.79
C LYS A 74 -16.90 3.04 -10.51
N GLN A 75 -17.63 2.33 -9.66
CA GLN A 75 -18.11 2.85 -8.38
C GLN A 75 -16.95 3.15 -7.43
N LEU A 76 -15.92 2.32 -7.43
CA LEU A 76 -14.71 2.55 -6.62
C LEU A 76 -14.02 3.86 -7.04
N ASN A 77 -13.87 4.07 -8.34
CA ASN A 77 -13.28 5.30 -8.87
C ASN A 77 -14.11 6.53 -8.47
N TYR A 78 -15.43 6.46 -8.53
CA TYR A 78 -16.30 7.56 -8.11
C TYR A 78 -16.12 7.85 -6.62
N ALA A 79 -16.09 6.81 -5.77
CA ALA A 79 -15.92 6.99 -4.33
C ALA A 79 -14.57 7.65 -3.99
N PHE A 80 -13.50 7.24 -4.67
CA PHE A 80 -12.18 7.82 -4.48
C PHE A 80 -12.12 9.27 -4.96
N ASN A 81 -12.71 9.56 -6.11
CA ASN A 81 -12.76 10.93 -6.63
C ASN A 81 -13.58 11.85 -5.75
N ASP A 82 -14.73 11.41 -5.28
CA ASP A 82 -15.59 12.20 -4.39
C ASP A 82 -14.91 12.50 -3.06
N ALA A 83 -14.16 11.56 -2.52
CA ALA A 83 -13.41 11.72 -1.28
C ALA A 83 -12.10 12.48 -1.46
N LYS A 84 -11.66 12.73 -2.70
CA LYS A 84 -10.34 13.30 -3.04
C LYS A 84 -9.20 12.42 -2.58
N LEU A 85 -9.37 11.11 -2.63
CA LEU A 85 -8.30 10.17 -2.34
C LEU A 85 -7.32 10.12 -3.52
N SER A 86 -6.18 10.77 -3.38
CA SER A 86 -5.20 10.95 -4.46
C SER A 86 -3.77 10.59 -4.05
N ASP A 87 -3.44 10.65 -2.77
CA ASP A 87 -2.08 10.36 -2.29
C ASP A 87 -1.95 8.87 -1.96
N ILE A 88 -1.95 8.07 -3.01
CA ILE A 88 -1.84 6.61 -2.92
C ILE A 88 -0.37 6.23 -3.15
N ILE A 89 0.21 5.53 -2.19
CA ILE A 89 1.61 5.10 -2.25
C ILE A 89 1.72 3.77 -2.99
N PHE A 90 0.83 2.83 -2.68
CA PHE A 90 0.86 1.50 -3.26
C PHE A 90 -0.54 0.93 -3.33
N THR A 91 -0.83 0.22 -4.41
CA THR A 91 -2.11 -0.48 -4.59
C THR A 91 -1.86 -1.84 -5.21
N THR A 92 -2.68 -2.81 -4.82
CA THR A 92 -2.62 -4.15 -5.39
C THR A 92 -4.00 -4.78 -5.39
N GLY A 93 -4.25 -5.67 -6.36
CA GLY A 93 -5.46 -6.47 -6.41
C GLY A 93 -5.08 -7.93 -6.50
N VAL A 94 -5.72 -8.76 -5.69
CA VAL A 94 -5.48 -10.20 -5.67
C VAL A 94 -6.82 -10.94 -5.67
N CYS A 95 -6.99 -11.86 -6.62
CA CYS A 95 -8.10 -12.78 -6.61
C CYS A 95 -7.60 -14.17 -6.18
N LEU A 96 -8.13 -14.66 -5.10
CA LEU A 96 -7.87 -16.01 -4.64
C LEU A 96 -8.73 -16.98 -5.45
N ARG A 97 -8.19 -18.18 -5.66
CA ARG A 97 -8.77 -19.21 -6.52
C ARG A 97 -10.24 -19.46 -6.18
N GLY A 98 -11.14 -19.06 -7.11
CA GLY A 98 -12.54 -19.45 -7.13
C GLY A 98 -13.49 -18.67 -6.23
N GLU A 99 -13.05 -17.73 -5.39
CA GLU A 99 -13.95 -17.22 -4.37
C GLU A 99 -13.91 -15.72 -4.12
N LYS A 100 -12.74 -15.16 -3.77
CA LYS A 100 -12.70 -13.78 -3.29
C LYS A 100 -11.59 -13.00 -3.94
N CYS A 101 -11.91 -11.76 -4.28
CA CYS A 101 -10.94 -10.78 -4.70
C CYS A 101 -10.75 -9.75 -3.59
N TYR A 102 -9.52 -9.30 -3.44
CA TYR A 102 -9.16 -8.25 -2.51
C TYR A 102 -8.52 -7.11 -3.28
N TYR A 103 -8.92 -5.90 -2.95
CA TYR A 103 -8.22 -4.69 -3.35
C TYR A 103 -7.56 -4.10 -2.12
N GLU A 104 -6.29 -3.79 -2.20
CA GLU A 104 -5.54 -3.16 -1.12
C GLU A 104 -4.89 -1.88 -1.59
N CYS A 105 -4.96 -0.84 -0.77
CA CYS A 105 -4.44 0.48 -1.06
C CYS A 105 -3.82 1.06 0.20
N TYR A 106 -2.61 1.61 0.06
CA TYR A 106 -1.92 2.30 1.14
C TYR A 106 -1.82 3.77 0.77
N PHE A 107 -2.32 4.63 1.63
CA PHE A 107 -2.46 6.04 1.30
C PHE A 107 -2.23 6.95 2.51
N VAL A 108 -1.90 8.21 2.23
CA VAL A 108 -1.86 9.29 3.22
C VAL A 108 -3.22 9.98 3.19
N PRO A 109 -3.94 10.12 4.33
CA PRO A 109 -5.31 10.64 4.31
C PRO A 109 -5.42 12.16 4.28
N ASP A 110 -4.31 12.90 4.28
CA ASP A 110 -4.30 14.35 4.47
C ASP A 110 -5.13 15.12 3.43
N GLN A 111 -5.23 14.59 2.19
CA GLN A 111 -5.98 15.23 1.12
C GLN A 111 -7.49 14.96 1.15
N LEU A 112 -7.93 14.02 1.97
CA LEU A 112 -9.35 13.63 1.99
C LEU A 112 -10.24 14.80 2.40
N VAL A 113 -11.38 14.95 1.71
CA VAL A 113 -12.41 15.94 2.04
C VAL A 113 -13.54 15.36 2.89
N VAL A 114 -13.44 14.06 3.19
CA VAL A 114 -14.37 13.33 4.05
C VAL A 114 -13.58 12.69 5.18
N SER A 115 -14.27 12.29 6.26
CA SER A 115 -13.62 11.53 7.32
C SER A 115 -13.31 10.10 6.87
N LEU A 116 -12.43 9.43 7.58
CA LEU A 116 -12.13 8.02 7.31
C LEU A 116 -13.38 7.14 7.49
N ASP A 117 -14.20 7.45 8.48
CA ASP A 117 -15.46 6.73 8.70
C ASP A 117 -16.44 6.91 7.54
N GLU A 118 -16.55 8.13 7.02
CA GLU A 118 -17.40 8.43 5.85
C GLU A 118 -16.88 7.70 4.61
N LEU A 119 -15.57 7.66 4.41
CA LEU A 119 -14.95 6.91 3.32
C LEU A 119 -15.28 5.42 3.43
N GLU A 120 -15.10 4.85 4.61
CA GLU A 120 -15.41 3.45 4.88
C GLU A 120 -16.88 3.15 4.57
N ASP A 121 -17.80 3.98 5.05
CA ASP A 121 -19.24 3.81 4.83
C ASP A 121 -19.59 3.89 3.34
N SER A 122 -19.01 4.83 2.61
CA SER A 122 -19.20 4.96 1.16
C SER A 122 -18.78 3.70 0.42
N LEU A 123 -17.65 3.13 0.82
CA LEU A 123 -17.10 1.93 0.17
C LEU A 123 -17.96 0.69 0.48
N LYS A 124 -18.52 0.60 1.67
CA LYS A 124 -19.43 -0.49 2.03
C LYS A 124 -20.72 -0.48 1.22
N MET A 125 -21.12 0.66 0.69
CA MET A 125 -22.32 0.79 -0.13
C MET A 125 -22.13 0.34 -1.58
N ILE A 126 -20.91 0.08 -2.01
CA ILE A 126 -20.64 -0.36 -3.37
C ILE A 126 -21.11 -1.81 -3.55
N ASP A 127 -21.82 -2.08 -4.63
CA ASP A 127 -22.28 -3.42 -4.98
C ASP A 127 -21.09 -4.36 -5.17
N GLY A 128 -21.17 -5.53 -4.58
CA GLY A 128 -20.11 -6.54 -4.67
C GLY A 128 -19.06 -6.46 -3.56
N VAL A 129 -19.14 -5.44 -2.71
CA VAL A 129 -18.25 -5.32 -1.54
C VAL A 129 -18.84 -6.12 -0.39
N SER A 130 -18.06 -7.08 0.13
CA SER A 130 -18.45 -7.88 1.28
C SER A 130 -17.87 -7.38 2.60
N ARG A 131 -16.71 -6.71 2.54
CA ARG A 131 -16.06 -6.19 3.74
C ARG A 131 -15.09 -5.06 3.39
N VAL A 132 -15.01 -4.08 4.29
CA VAL A 132 -14.02 -2.99 4.21
C VAL A 132 -13.24 -2.97 5.51
N VAL A 133 -11.91 -2.97 5.41
CA VAL A 133 -10.99 -2.78 6.52
C VAL A 133 -10.21 -1.50 6.26
N LEU A 134 -10.22 -0.60 7.23
CA LEU A 134 -9.49 0.66 7.15
C LEU A 134 -8.75 0.85 8.47
N ARG A 135 -7.42 0.83 8.43
CA ARG A 135 -6.62 0.93 9.64
C ARG A 135 -5.28 1.60 9.41
N LYS A 136 -4.77 2.23 10.46
CA LYS A 136 -3.46 2.86 10.42
C LYS A 136 -2.35 1.79 10.37
N VAL A 137 -1.36 2.01 9.54
CA VAL A 137 -0.14 1.19 9.46
C VAL A 137 0.79 1.59 10.60
N GLU A 138 1.33 0.60 11.28
CA GLU A 138 2.29 0.80 12.38
C GLU A 138 3.74 0.53 11.95
#